data_a38d4bad3def60597a711017c6ada9b7
#
_entry.id   a38d4bad3def60597a711017c6ada9b7
#
_cell.length_a   1.000
_cell.length_b   1.000
_cell.length_c   1.000
_cell.angle_alpha   90.00
_cell.angle_beta   90.00
_cell.angle_gamma   90.00
#
_symmetry.space_group_name_H-M   'P 1'
#
loop_
_entity.id
_entity.type
_entity.pdbx_description
1 polymer ?
#
loop_
_entity_poly.entity_id
_entity_poly.type
_entity_poly.pdbx_seq_one_letter_code
_entity_poly.pdbx_strand_id
1 'polypeptide(L)'
;INACFAGYLIKASLSTIIVPRYFMYFTYSGVYDNWKKSIFIQATIPNIGADKYANLLVSLPPINEQHKIIAYLNKETEKINNAIDYSKRIISLLQERKQIIINDVVTGKVKVS
;
A
#
# COMPACT_ATOMS: atom_id res chain seq x y z
N ILE A 1 -0.21 25.27 2.67
CA ILE A 1 -1.55 24.81 2.23
C ILE A 1 -2.41 24.73 3.48
N ASN A 2 -3.44 25.59 3.57
CA ASN A 2 -4.46 25.48 4.60
C ASN A 2 -5.38 24.32 4.22
N ALA A 3 -5.16 23.14 4.80
CA ALA A 3 -5.99 21.97 4.61
C ALA A 3 -6.85 21.74 5.86
N CYS A 4 -8.17 21.62 5.66
CA CYS A 4 -9.10 21.18 6.68
C CYS A 4 -9.24 19.64 6.58
N PHE A 5 -9.32 18.97 7.71
CA PHE A 5 -9.63 17.54 7.78
C PHE A 5 -10.91 17.30 8.61
N ALA A 6 -11.61 16.21 8.31
CA ALA A 6 -12.86 15.88 8.99
C ALA A 6 -12.62 15.62 10.50
N GLY A 7 -13.59 15.98 11.34
CA GLY A 7 -13.46 15.92 12.79
C GLY A 7 -13.23 14.50 13.39
N TYR A 8 -13.44 13.47 12.61
CA TYR A 8 -13.15 12.08 13.01
C TYR A 8 -11.76 11.59 12.56
N LEU A 9 -10.97 12.43 11.88
CA LEU A 9 -9.61 12.12 11.50
C LEU A 9 -8.64 12.61 12.57
N ILE A 10 -7.58 11.84 12.80
CA ILE A 10 -6.51 12.17 13.74
C ILE A 10 -5.30 12.64 12.95
N LYS A 11 -4.86 13.86 13.22
CA LYS A 11 -3.61 14.38 12.69
C LYS A 11 -2.46 13.93 13.57
N ALA A 12 -1.53 13.15 13.01
CA ALA A 12 -0.27 12.82 13.66
C ALA A 12 0.81 13.83 13.24
N SER A 13 1.39 14.55 14.21
CA SER A 13 2.55 15.41 13.99
C SER A 13 3.80 14.68 14.48
N LEU A 14 4.73 14.39 13.57
CA LEU A 14 5.94 13.65 13.88
C LEU A 14 6.99 14.58 14.47
N SER A 15 7.76 14.09 15.45
CA SER A 15 8.94 14.76 15.99
C SER A 15 10.07 14.80 14.94
N THR A 16 11.02 15.71 15.11
CA THR A 16 12.19 15.89 14.24
C THR A 16 13.13 14.68 14.18
N ILE A 17 13.00 13.73 15.13
CA ILE A 17 13.79 12.50 15.17
C ILE A 17 13.23 11.39 14.27
N ILE A 18 12.07 11.60 13.65
CA ILE A 18 11.40 10.62 12.80
C ILE A 18 11.19 11.19 11.40
N VAL A 19 11.69 10.48 10.40
CA VAL A 19 11.47 10.85 8.99
C VAL A 19 10.05 10.43 8.59
N PRO A 20 9.19 11.33 8.09
CA PRO A 20 7.79 11.01 7.76
C PRO A 20 7.65 9.81 6.81
N ARG A 21 8.54 9.67 5.82
CA ARG A 21 8.56 8.55 4.89
C ARG A 21 8.89 7.23 5.58
N TYR A 22 9.78 7.23 6.58
CA TYR A 22 10.07 6.07 7.40
C TYR A 22 8.84 5.63 8.19
N PHE A 23 8.17 6.58 8.85
CA PHE A 23 6.93 6.30 9.59
C PHE A 23 5.83 5.73 8.68
N MET A 24 5.70 6.25 7.46
CA MET A 24 4.77 5.72 6.48
C MET A 24 5.07 4.24 6.16
N TYR A 25 6.34 3.86 5.96
CA TYR A 25 6.69 2.45 5.78
C TYR A 25 6.42 1.60 7.02
N PHE A 26 6.64 2.15 8.21
CA PHE A 26 6.26 1.48 9.46
C PHE A 26 4.76 1.16 9.48
N THR A 27 3.89 2.07 9.03
CA THR A 27 2.44 1.82 9.00
C THR A 27 2.01 0.74 8.00
N TYR A 28 2.86 0.35 7.07
CA TYR A 28 2.64 -0.80 6.17
C TYR A 28 3.22 -2.11 6.71
N SER A 29 3.89 -2.08 7.85
CA SER A 29 4.50 -3.28 8.43
C SER A 29 3.47 -4.18 9.11
N GLY A 30 3.80 -5.49 9.19
CA GLY A 30 3.01 -6.45 9.96
C GLY A 30 2.93 -6.12 11.46
N VAL A 31 3.94 -5.42 12.01
CA VAL A 31 3.94 -4.96 13.41
C VAL A 31 2.79 -3.98 13.65
N TYR A 32 2.65 -2.97 12.78
CA TYR A 32 1.56 -2.01 12.86
C TYR A 32 0.20 -2.66 12.61
N ASP A 33 0.12 -3.58 11.66
CA ASP A 33 -1.12 -4.30 11.37
C ASP A 33 -1.58 -5.19 12.54
N ASN A 34 -0.66 -5.89 13.19
CA ASN A 34 -0.95 -6.68 14.39
C ASN A 34 -1.36 -5.79 15.58
N TRP A 35 -0.72 -4.64 15.74
CA TRP A 35 -1.12 -3.66 16.75
C TRP A 35 -2.56 -3.15 16.49
N LYS A 36 -2.92 -2.80 15.27
CA LYS A 36 -4.31 -2.44 14.92
C LYS A 36 -5.30 -3.56 15.26
N LYS A 37 -4.98 -4.78 14.85
CA LYS A 37 -5.84 -5.95 15.11
C LYS A 37 -6.06 -6.18 16.60
N SER A 38 -5.04 -6.02 17.44
CA SER A 38 -5.18 -6.17 18.89
C SER A 38 -6.15 -5.17 19.53
N ILE A 39 -6.26 -3.96 18.95
CA ILE A 39 -7.20 -2.94 19.40
C ILE A 39 -8.62 -3.23 18.89
N PHE A 40 -8.77 -3.69 17.64
CA PHE A 40 -10.07 -3.93 17.02
C PHE A 40 -10.84 -5.12 17.61
N ILE A 41 -10.16 -6.09 18.21
CA ILE A 41 -10.80 -7.24 18.87
C ILE A 41 -11.79 -6.79 19.97
N GLN A 42 -11.62 -5.59 20.54
CA GLN A 42 -12.44 -5.04 21.62
C GLN A 42 -13.44 -3.96 21.17
N ALA A 43 -13.49 -3.64 19.89
CA ALA A 43 -14.26 -2.50 19.38
C ALA A 43 -15.40 -2.92 18.45
N THR A 44 -16.61 -2.45 18.74
CA THR A 44 -17.81 -2.64 17.88
C THR A 44 -17.69 -1.85 16.56
N ILE A 45 -16.89 -0.77 16.54
CA ILE A 45 -16.62 0.06 15.37
C ILE A 45 -15.07 0.15 15.21
N PRO A 46 -14.52 -0.13 14.02
CA PRO A 46 -13.06 -0.12 13.79
C PRO A 46 -12.53 1.32 13.76
N ASN A 47 -12.55 2.00 14.90
CA ASN A 47 -11.95 3.33 15.06
C ASN A 47 -10.90 3.30 16.16
N ILE A 48 -9.73 3.88 15.88
CA ILE A 48 -8.61 3.94 16.84
C ILE A 48 -8.54 5.37 17.38
N GLY A 49 -8.78 5.53 18.68
CA GLY A 49 -8.69 6.82 19.35
C GLY A 49 -7.25 7.36 19.46
N ALA A 50 -7.11 8.66 19.65
CA ALA A 50 -5.82 9.34 19.77
C ALA A 50 -4.99 8.82 20.96
N ASP A 51 -5.64 8.42 22.06
CA ASP A 51 -5.03 7.81 23.23
C ASP A 51 -4.27 6.51 22.89
N LYS A 52 -4.80 5.72 21.97
CA LYS A 52 -4.14 4.49 21.50
C LYS A 52 -2.89 4.80 20.68
N TYR A 53 -3.00 5.80 19.78
CA TYR A 53 -1.85 6.23 18.99
C TYR A 53 -0.73 6.83 19.86
N ALA A 54 -1.06 7.52 20.95
CA ALA A 54 -0.08 8.05 21.90
C ALA A 54 0.78 6.95 22.54
N ASN A 55 0.26 5.72 22.63
CA ASN A 55 0.96 4.56 23.20
C ASN A 55 1.53 3.61 22.13
N LEU A 56 1.51 3.99 20.86
CA LEU A 56 2.08 3.19 19.78
C LEU A 56 3.61 3.15 19.89
N LEU A 57 4.15 1.95 20.07
CA LEU A 57 5.59 1.75 20.07
C LEU A 57 6.12 1.66 18.63
N VAL A 58 7.07 2.53 18.31
CA VAL A 58 7.71 2.59 16.99
C VAL A 58 9.19 2.30 17.17
N SER A 59 9.73 1.34 16.40
CA SER A 59 11.17 1.14 16.30
C SER A 59 11.79 2.35 15.60
N LEU A 60 12.73 3.02 16.28
CA LEU A 60 13.26 4.29 15.82
C LEU A 60 14.79 4.24 15.71
N PRO A 61 15.33 3.80 14.58
CA PRO A 61 16.78 3.87 14.33
C PRO A 61 17.24 5.33 14.15
N PRO A 62 18.55 5.61 14.23
CA PRO A 62 19.09 6.93 13.93
C PRO A 62 18.65 7.45 12.55
N ILE A 63 18.53 8.77 12.39
CA ILE A 63 18.02 9.41 11.15
C ILE A 63 18.76 8.93 9.90
N ASN A 64 20.08 8.80 9.97
CA ASN A 64 20.89 8.32 8.84
C ASN A 64 20.51 6.89 8.42
N GLU A 65 20.16 6.05 9.37
CA GLU A 65 19.69 4.68 9.11
C GLU A 65 18.28 4.68 8.55
N GLN A 66 17.37 5.54 9.07
CA GLN A 66 16.05 5.73 8.49
C GLN A 66 16.13 6.09 7.00
N HIS A 67 17.02 7.01 6.61
CA HIS A 67 17.22 7.36 5.20
C HIS A 67 17.72 6.18 4.35
N LYS A 68 18.65 5.36 4.87
CA LYS A 68 19.11 4.15 4.18
C LYS A 68 17.99 3.14 3.97
N ILE A 69 17.17 2.93 5.00
CA ILE A 69 15.99 2.05 4.95
C ILE A 69 15.00 2.55 3.90
N ILE A 70 14.70 3.84 3.90
CA ILE A 70 13.81 4.46 2.91
C ILE A 70 14.34 4.27 1.50
N ALA A 71 15.62 4.54 1.26
CA ALA A 71 16.25 4.40 -0.05
C ALA A 71 16.17 2.95 -0.55
N TYR A 72 16.46 1.99 0.32
CA TYR A 72 16.36 0.57 0.00
C TYR A 72 14.93 0.16 -0.34
N LEU A 73 13.95 0.52 0.52
CA LEU A 73 12.55 0.19 0.30
C LEU A 73 11.98 0.84 -0.95
N ASN A 74 12.31 2.11 -1.23
CA ASN A 74 11.89 2.76 -2.47
C ASN A 74 12.36 1.98 -3.70
N LYS A 75 13.65 1.60 -3.72
CA LYS A 75 14.24 0.85 -4.83
C LYS A 75 13.57 -0.52 -5.04
N GLU A 76 13.35 -1.26 -3.95
CA GLU A 76 12.77 -2.61 -4.08
C GLU A 76 11.28 -2.55 -4.40
N THR A 77 10.53 -1.62 -3.79
CA THR A 77 9.10 -1.45 -4.12
C THR A 77 8.89 -0.95 -5.54
N GLU A 78 9.77 -0.10 -6.08
CA GLU A 78 9.72 0.32 -7.48
C GLU A 78 9.88 -0.86 -8.44
N LYS A 79 10.85 -1.75 -8.19
CA LYS A 79 11.02 -2.98 -8.99
C LYS A 79 9.77 -3.85 -8.99
N ILE A 80 9.18 -4.03 -7.79
CA ILE A 80 7.96 -4.84 -7.65
C ILE A 80 6.79 -4.18 -8.39
N ASN A 81 6.61 -2.87 -8.25
CA ASN A 81 5.56 -2.13 -8.93
C ASN A 81 5.69 -2.22 -10.46
N ASN A 82 6.91 -2.08 -10.99
CA ASN A 82 7.17 -2.24 -12.41
C ASN A 82 6.83 -3.67 -12.90
N ALA A 83 7.15 -4.70 -12.11
CA ALA A 83 6.77 -6.09 -12.43
C ALA A 83 5.25 -6.30 -12.38
N ILE A 84 4.55 -5.69 -11.42
CA ILE A 84 3.09 -5.72 -11.32
C ILE A 84 2.46 -5.06 -12.56
N ASP A 85 2.96 -3.88 -12.95
CA ASP A 85 2.41 -3.15 -14.09
C ASP A 85 2.68 -3.87 -15.41
N TYR A 86 3.85 -4.49 -15.57
CA TYR A 86 4.13 -5.38 -16.68
C TYR A 86 3.15 -6.56 -16.75
N SER A 87 2.91 -7.22 -15.62
CA SER A 87 1.98 -8.36 -15.53
C SER A 87 0.54 -7.94 -15.86
N LYS A 88 0.09 -6.78 -15.38
CA LYS A 88 -1.23 -6.22 -15.74
C LYS A 88 -1.36 -5.97 -17.24
N ARG A 89 -0.31 -5.44 -17.87
CA ARG A 89 -0.28 -5.23 -19.32
C ARG A 89 -0.38 -6.54 -20.10
N ILE A 90 0.33 -7.58 -19.67
CA ILE A 90 0.22 -8.92 -20.28
C ILE A 90 -1.20 -9.47 -20.14
N ILE A 91 -1.82 -9.36 -18.98
CA ILE A 91 -3.21 -9.81 -18.76
C ILE A 91 -4.15 -9.08 -19.70
N SER A 92 -4.03 -7.77 -19.86
CA SER A 92 -4.86 -6.97 -20.77
C SER A 92 -4.72 -7.45 -22.23
N LEU A 93 -3.49 -7.66 -22.70
CA LEU A 93 -3.22 -8.16 -24.05
C LEU A 93 -3.77 -9.58 -24.27
N LEU A 94 -3.69 -10.45 -23.28
CA LEU A 94 -4.26 -11.79 -23.36
C LEU A 94 -5.79 -11.76 -23.40
N GLN A 95 -6.42 -10.86 -22.65
CA GLN A 95 -7.88 -10.66 -22.70
C GLN A 95 -8.33 -10.15 -24.07
N GLU A 96 -7.60 -9.19 -24.64
CA GLU A 96 -7.85 -8.69 -25.99
C GLU A 96 -7.70 -9.80 -27.04
N ARG A 97 -6.60 -10.56 -26.99
CA ARG A 97 -6.37 -11.70 -27.88
C ARG A 97 -7.47 -12.75 -27.78
N LYS A 98 -7.90 -13.06 -26.55
CA LYS A 98 -9.03 -13.98 -26.32
C LYS A 98 -10.29 -13.48 -27.03
N GLN A 99 -10.60 -12.19 -26.92
CA GLN A 99 -11.78 -11.61 -27.55
C GLN A 99 -11.69 -11.64 -29.07
N ILE A 100 -10.53 -11.36 -29.65
CA ILE A 100 -10.27 -11.44 -31.08
C ILE A 100 -10.49 -12.87 -31.59
N ILE A 101 -9.91 -13.87 -30.91
CA ILE A 101 -10.06 -15.29 -31.31
C ILE A 101 -11.53 -15.70 -31.26
N ILE A 102 -12.26 -15.37 -30.20
CA ILE A 102 -13.68 -15.68 -30.08
C ILE A 102 -14.46 -15.06 -31.28
N ASN A 103 -14.21 -13.78 -31.52
CA ASN A 103 -14.88 -13.04 -32.60
C ASN A 103 -14.58 -13.65 -33.98
N ASP A 104 -13.32 -13.94 -34.29
CA ASP A 104 -12.90 -14.45 -35.58
C ASP A 104 -13.42 -15.88 -35.84
N VAL A 105 -13.50 -16.71 -34.80
CA VAL A 105 -14.07 -18.08 -34.94
C VAL A 105 -15.59 -18.03 -35.11
N VAL A 106 -16.29 -17.27 -34.23
CA VAL A 106 -17.77 -17.20 -34.24
C VAL A 106 -18.29 -16.51 -35.53
N THR A 107 -17.55 -15.56 -36.07
CA THR A 107 -17.91 -14.88 -37.33
C THR A 107 -17.47 -15.63 -38.61
N GLY A 108 -16.83 -16.80 -38.47
CA GLY A 108 -16.41 -17.62 -39.61
C GLY A 108 -15.15 -17.13 -40.33
N LYS A 109 -14.44 -16.15 -39.77
CA LYS A 109 -13.16 -15.71 -40.37
C LYS A 109 -12.06 -16.77 -40.22
N VAL A 110 -12.13 -17.58 -39.16
CA VAL A 110 -11.25 -18.72 -38.92
C VAL A 110 -12.08 -19.99 -38.91
N LYS A 111 -11.75 -20.91 -39.81
CA LYS A 111 -12.44 -22.21 -39.92
C LYS A 111 -11.86 -23.18 -38.88
N VAL A 112 -12.71 -23.70 -38.02
CA VAL A 112 -12.36 -24.77 -37.09
C VAL A 112 -12.66 -26.10 -37.79
N SER A 113 -11.63 -26.86 -38.04
CA SER A 113 -11.78 -28.19 -38.65
C SER A 113 -12.13 -29.22 -37.60
#